data_4520f811b47c0de90088595a959c2e26
#
_entry.id   4520f811b47c0de90088595a959c2e26
#
_cell.length_a   1.000
_cell.length_b   1.000
_cell.length_c   1.000
_cell.angle_alpha   90.00
_cell.angle_beta   90.00
_cell.angle_gamma   90.00
#
_symmetry.space_group_name_H-M   'P 1'
#
loop_
_entity.id
_entity.type
_entity.pdbx_description
1 polymer ?
#
loop_
_entity_poly.entity_id
_entity_poly.type
_entity_poly.pdbx_seq_one_letter_code
_entity_poly.pdbx_strand_id
1 'polypeptide(L)'
;MRRALPITPDRQKNCDFSNPYFLANQVIVVNPGSDIQGKADLAGKTIAVQTGTTAEEYCMDNGYSVLSFASNNDAQAALTSGKADAWVVDNEAAARMAADQSLTVLDEAMTSEPYAFAFAKGSSLVDQVNTALQELLQDGTVEKLFQEYDTVYVSPLS
;
A
#
# COMPACT_ATOMS: atom_id res chain seq x y z
N MET A 1 -8.57 -1.59 -22.44
CA MET A 1 -7.40 -1.01 -21.80
C MET A 1 -7.10 -1.90 -20.59
N ARG A 2 -5.92 -2.49 -20.52
CA ARG A 2 -5.52 -3.34 -19.38
C ARG A 2 -5.08 -2.42 -18.26
N ARG A 3 -5.65 -2.56 -17.08
CA ARG A 3 -5.26 -1.80 -15.89
C ARG A 3 -4.69 -2.75 -14.85
N ALA A 4 -3.67 -2.31 -14.16
CA ALA A 4 -3.26 -2.90 -12.90
C ALA A 4 -4.19 -2.39 -11.80
N LEU A 5 -4.80 -3.31 -11.07
CA LEU A 5 -5.79 -2.98 -10.04
C LEU A 5 -5.61 -3.90 -8.83
N PRO A 6 -5.92 -3.42 -7.61
CA PRO A 6 -6.11 -4.31 -6.47
C PRO A 6 -7.21 -5.33 -6.78
N ILE A 7 -6.94 -6.57 -6.40
CA ILE A 7 -7.94 -7.64 -6.47
C ILE A 7 -8.94 -7.42 -5.34
N THR A 8 -10.21 -7.19 -5.68
CA THR A 8 -11.29 -7.11 -4.70
C THR A 8 -12.46 -8.00 -5.10
N PRO A 9 -13.27 -8.52 -4.14
CA PRO A 9 -14.42 -9.35 -4.45
C PRO A 9 -15.42 -8.71 -5.41
N ASP A 10 -15.64 -7.41 -5.31
CA ASP A 10 -16.55 -6.70 -6.20
C ASP A 10 -16.01 -6.59 -7.63
N ARG A 11 -14.73 -6.37 -7.80
CA ARG A 11 -14.07 -6.35 -9.11
C ARG A 11 -14.05 -7.73 -9.75
N GLN A 12 -13.83 -8.80 -8.95
CA GLN A 12 -13.85 -10.18 -9.42
C GLN A 12 -15.21 -10.63 -9.98
N LYS A 13 -16.30 -9.96 -9.63
CA LYS A 13 -17.61 -10.21 -10.25
C LYS A 13 -17.64 -9.82 -11.73
N ASN A 14 -16.91 -8.77 -12.10
CA ASN A 14 -17.01 -8.11 -13.42
C ASN A 14 -15.80 -8.34 -14.33
N CYS A 15 -14.68 -8.78 -13.78
CA CYS A 15 -13.46 -9.07 -14.55
C CYS A 15 -12.71 -10.27 -13.97
N ASP A 16 -11.83 -10.86 -14.78
CA ASP A 16 -10.87 -11.85 -14.33
C ASP A 16 -9.53 -11.18 -14.10
N PHE A 17 -8.74 -11.75 -13.20
CA PHE A 17 -7.43 -11.23 -12.84
C PHE A 17 -6.33 -12.24 -13.15
N SER A 18 -5.14 -11.74 -13.47
CA SER A 18 -3.92 -12.54 -13.42
C SER A 18 -3.60 -12.92 -11.98
N ASN A 19 -2.58 -13.77 -11.81
CA ASN A 19 -1.90 -13.87 -10.52
C ASN A 19 -1.37 -12.49 -10.11
N PRO A 20 -1.30 -12.21 -8.80
CA PRO A 20 -0.71 -10.95 -8.33
C PRO A 20 0.77 -10.88 -8.67
N TYR A 21 1.27 -9.68 -8.97
CA TYR A 21 2.67 -9.45 -9.29
C TYR A 21 3.37 -8.53 -8.29
N PHE A 22 2.64 -7.83 -7.43
CA PHE A 22 3.17 -7.16 -6.25
C PHE A 22 2.07 -6.94 -5.20
N LEU A 23 2.50 -6.66 -3.95
CA LEU A 23 1.60 -6.27 -2.86
C LEU A 23 1.76 -4.79 -2.57
N ALA A 24 0.67 -4.03 -2.65
CA ALA A 24 0.59 -2.70 -2.08
C ALA A 24 0.09 -2.83 -0.63
N ASN A 25 0.76 -2.15 0.28
CA ASN A 25 0.43 -2.19 1.69
C ASN A 25 0.18 -0.78 2.21
N GLN A 26 -0.79 -0.63 3.09
CA GLN A 26 -0.85 0.55 3.94
C GLN A 26 0.12 0.33 5.10
N VAL A 27 0.99 1.32 5.35
CA VAL A 27 2.02 1.26 6.40
C VAL A 27 1.86 2.40 7.39
N ILE A 28 2.44 2.22 8.57
CA ILE A 28 2.44 3.22 9.64
C ILE A 28 3.75 3.98 9.57
N VAL A 29 3.68 5.30 9.52
CA VAL A 29 4.83 6.20 9.60
C VAL A 29 4.74 7.00 10.89
N VAL A 30 5.85 7.10 11.61
CA VAL A 30 5.93 7.78 12.89
C VAL A 30 7.14 8.71 12.98
N ASN A 31 7.11 9.65 13.92
CA ASN A 31 8.29 10.45 14.24
C ASN A 31 9.39 9.60 14.90
N PRO A 32 10.67 9.95 14.73
CA PRO A 32 11.76 9.29 15.45
C PRO A 32 11.53 9.31 16.97
N GLY A 33 11.70 8.15 17.59
CA GLY A 33 11.50 8.01 19.04
C GLY A 33 10.05 7.90 19.50
N SER A 34 9.11 7.68 18.56
CA SER A 34 7.72 7.35 18.89
C SER A 34 7.63 6.06 19.71
N ASP A 35 6.64 6.00 20.60
CA ASP A 35 6.28 4.81 21.37
C ASP A 35 5.44 3.81 20.55
N ILE A 36 4.98 4.21 19.36
CA ILE A 36 4.20 3.36 18.45
C ILE A 36 5.17 2.43 17.71
N GLN A 37 4.99 1.12 17.88
CA GLN A 37 5.80 0.07 17.25
C GLN A 37 4.98 -0.77 16.27
N GLY A 38 3.65 -0.67 16.30
CA GLY A 38 2.76 -1.44 15.44
C GLY A 38 1.29 -1.04 15.57
N LYS A 39 0.42 -1.79 14.93
CA LYS A 39 -1.05 -1.54 14.93
C LYS A 39 -1.67 -1.53 16.34
N ALA A 40 -1.15 -2.36 17.23
CA ALA A 40 -1.67 -2.47 18.60
C ALA A 40 -1.55 -1.16 19.38
N ASP A 41 -0.53 -0.36 19.07
CA ASP A 41 -0.23 0.89 19.78
C ASP A 41 -1.04 2.08 19.25
N LEU A 42 -1.80 1.90 18.16
CA LEU A 42 -2.62 2.95 17.55
C LEU A 42 -3.90 3.25 18.34
N ALA A 43 -4.26 2.41 19.30
CA ALA A 43 -5.44 2.62 20.12
C ALA A 43 -5.33 3.93 20.93
N GLY A 44 -6.28 4.85 20.72
CA GLY A 44 -6.29 6.17 21.38
C GLY A 44 -5.30 7.19 20.78
N LYS A 45 -4.55 6.83 19.76
CA LYS A 45 -3.67 7.74 19.00
C LYS A 45 -4.43 8.42 17.86
N THR A 46 -3.94 9.58 17.46
CA THR A 46 -4.50 10.36 16.35
C THR A 46 -3.72 10.05 15.07
N ILE A 47 -4.42 9.58 14.04
CA ILE A 47 -3.81 9.12 12.80
C ILE A 47 -4.10 10.09 11.66
N ALA A 48 -3.07 10.61 11.02
CA ALA A 48 -3.20 11.41 9.81
C ALA A 48 -3.35 10.48 8.59
N VAL A 49 -4.26 10.83 7.67
CA VAL A 49 -4.48 10.12 6.40
C VAL A 49 -4.82 11.10 5.29
N GLN A 50 -4.68 10.68 4.04
CA GLN A 50 -5.23 11.44 2.91
C GLN A 50 -6.70 11.03 2.68
N THR A 51 -7.55 12.02 2.47
CA THR A 51 -8.99 11.82 2.18
C THR A 51 -9.20 11.01 0.90
N GLY A 52 -10.15 10.06 0.94
CA GLY A 52 -10.54 9.24 -0.21
C GLY A 52 -9.57 8.10 -0.53
N THR A 53 -8.67 7.75 0.39
CA THR A 53 -7.72 6.65 0.24
C THR A 53 -8.18 5.39 0.99
N THR A 54 -7.61 4.24 0.61
CA THR A 54 -7.78 2.98 1.34
C THR A 54 -7.25 3.06 2.77
N ALA A 55 -6.24 3.91 3.02
CA ALA A 55 -5.74 4.20 4.37
C ALA A 55 -6.82 4.84 5.25
N GLU A 56 -7.53 5.85 4.74
CA GLU A 56 -8.63 6.48 5.46
C GLU A 56 -9.76 5.50 5.77
N GLU A 57 -10.23 4.78 4.74
CA GLU A 57 -11.29 3.78 4.87
C GLU A 57 -10.92 2.72 5.91
N TYR A 58 -9.73 2.14 5.81
CA TYR A 58 -9.25 1.15 6.75
C TYR A 58 -9.21 1.69 8.20
N CYS A 59 -8.66 2.88 8.40
CA CYS A 59 -8.56 3.47 9.73
C CYS A 59 -9.95 3.76 10.34
N MET A 60 -10.90 4.25 9.55
CA MET A 60 -12.26 4.50 10.00
C MET A 60 -13.00 3.21 10.33
N ASP A 61 -12.91 2.18 9.48
CA ASP A 61 -13.55 0.88 9.67
C ASP A 61 -13.04 0.14 10.91
N ASN A 62 -11.79 0.38 11.29
CA ASN A 62 -11.19 -0.18 12.51
C ASN A 62 -11.34 0.72 13.75
N GLY A 63 -12.07 1.84 13.64
CA GLY A 63 -12.42 2.70 14.77
C GLY A 63 -11.27 3.54 15.31
N TYR A 64 -10.24 3.81 14.50
CA TYR A 64 -9.16 4.71 14.88
C TYR A 64 -9.58 6.18 14.85
N SER A 65 -8.91 7.01 15.63
CA SER A 65 -9.10 8.47 15.59
C SER A 65 -8.37 9.07 14.39
N VAL A 66 -9.12 9.52 13.38
CA VAL A 66 -8.57 9.93 12.08
C VAL A 66 -8.60 11.45 11.90
N LEU A 67 -7.52 12.02 11.40
CA LEU A 67 -7.44 13.36 10.83
C LEU A 67 -7.20 13.24 9.32
N SER A 68 -8.21 13.59 8.53
CA SER A 68 -8.18 13.51 7.08
C SER A 68 -7.68 14.81 6.46
N PHE A 69 -6.75 14.70 5.51
CA PHE A 69 -6.12 15.81 4.81
C PHE A 69 -6.32 15.70 3.30
N ALA A 70 -6.28 16.81 2.59
CA ALA A 70 -6.43 16.85 1.14
C ALA A 70 -5.26 16.19 0.40
N SER A 71 -4.08 16.13 1.01
CA SER A 71 -2.87 15.55 0.41
C SER A 71 -2.03 14.77 1.43
N ASN A 72 -1.17 13.87 0.93
CA ASN A 72 -0.18 13.20 1.76
C ASN A 72 0.85 14.18 2.35
N ASN A 73 1.16 15.28 1.67
CA ASN A 73 2.05 16.31 2.20
C ASN A 73 1.47 16.96 3.47
N ASP A 74 0.17 17.25 3.48
CA ASP A 74 -0.51 17.83 4.65
C ASP A 74 -0.61 16.82 5.80
N ALA A 75 -0.87 15.54 5.48
CA ALA A 75 -0.88 14.45 6.46
C ALA A 75 0.50 14.25 7.09
N GLN A 76 1.57 14.24 6.29
CA GLN A 76 2.95 14.18 6.76
C GLN A 76 3.31 15.39 7.63
N ALA A 77 2.90 16.60 7.22
CA ALA A 77 3.13 17.82 8.00
C ALA A 77 2.40 17.77 9.37
N ALA A 78 1.21 17.16 9.43
CA ALA A 78 0.52 16.93 10.69
C ALA A 78 1.28 15.99 11.63
N LEU A 79 1.90 14.93 11.10
CA LEU A 79 2.79 14.04 11.86
C LEU A 79 4.03 14.80 12.35
N THR A 80 4.76 15.47 11.46
CA THR A 80 6.02 16.15 11.83
C THR A 80 5.83 17.30 12.81
N SER A 81 4.68 17.97 12.77
CA SER A 81 4.32 19.01 13.74
C SER A 81 3.78 18.50 15.08
N GLY A 82 3.60 17.18 15.22
CA GLY A 82 3.00 16.57 16.41
C GLY A 82 1.47 16.76 16.53
N LYS A 83 0.81 17.20 15.46
CA LYS A 83 -0.66 17.27 15.40
C LYS A 83 -1.31 15.90 15.28
N ALA A 84 -0.60 14.94 14.70
CA ALA A 84 -0.95 13.53 14.65
C ALA A 84 0.19 12.70 15.25
N ASP A 85 -0.16 11.56 15.84
CA ASP A 85 0.79 10.62 16.46
C ASP A 85 1.40 9.67 15.42
N ALA A 86 0.63 9.35 14.37
CA ALA A 86 1.03 8.51 13.26
C ALA A 86 0.45 9.01 11.95
N TRP A 87 1.06 8.61 10.84
CA TRP A 87 0.54 8.79 9.49
C TRP A 87 0.42 7.43 8.82
N VAL A 88 -0.76 7.11 8.28
CA VAL A 88 -1.00 5.88 7.54
C VAL A 88 -1.13 6.19 6.06
N VAL A 89 -0.35 5.50 5.25
CA VAL A 89 -0.20 5.75 3.83
C VAL A 89 0.28 4.49 3.11
N ASP A 90 0.13 4.44 1.78
CA ASP A 90 0.71 3.36 0.99
C ASP A 90 2.25 3.32 1.10
N ASN A 91 2.81 2.12 1.03
CA ASN A 91 4.23 1.87 1.21
C ASN A 91 5.12 2.61 0.19
N GLU A 92 4.61 2.84 -1.02
CA GLU A 92 5.34 3.55 -2.07
C GLU A 92 5.46 5.05 -1.75
N ALA A 93 4.36 5.68 -1.31
CA ALA A 93 4.40 7.07 -0.86
C ALA A 93 5.23 7.22 0.42
N ALA A 94 5.14 6.28 1.37
CA ALA A 94 5.96 6.26 2.57
C ALA A 94 7.46 6.24 2.23
N ALA A 95 7.89 5.37 1.34
CA ALA A 95 9.30 5.27 0.95
C ALA A 95 9.85 6.56 0.35
N ARG A 96 9.07 7.23 -0.53
CA ARG A 96 9.49 8.50 -1.14
C ARG A 96 9.50 9.67 -0.17
N MET A 97 8.51 9.75 0.72
CA MET A 97 8.26 10.93 1.53
C MET A 97 8.90 10.85 2.92
N ALA A 98 8.96 9.67 3.52
CA ALA A 98 9.46 9.51 4.89
C ALA A 98 10.98 9.68 4.97
N ALA A 99 11.74 9.28 3.95
CA ALA A 99 13.20 9.35 3.92
C ALA A 99 13.71 10.80 4.06
N ASP A 100 13.08 11.75 3.35
CA ASP A 100 13.49 13.15 3.35
C ASP A 100 13.26 13.85 4.70
N GLN A 101 12.38 13.32 5.54
CA GLN A 101 11.99 13.90 6.83
C GLN A 101 12.54 13.13 8.05
N SER A 102 13.42 12.16 7.82
CA SER A 102 13.96 11.28 8.87
C SER A 102 12.85 10.56 9.67
N LEU A 103 11.69 10.35 9.05
CA LEU A 103 10.58 9.62 9.67
C LEU A 103 10.86 8.11 9.67
N THR A 104 10.21 7.40 10.57
CA THR A 104 10.32 5.95 10.68
C THR A 104 9.09 5.29 10.05
N VAL A 105 9.31 4.45 9.06
CA VAL A 105 8.29 3.56 8.51
C VAL A 105 8.35 2.25 9.28
N LEU A 106 7.23 1.83 9.87
CA LEU A 106 7.17 0.58 10.61
C LEU A 106 7.07 -0.62 9.66
N ASP A 107 7.70 -1.73 10.05
CA ASP A 107 7.70 -2.95 9.24
C ASP A 107 6.33 -3.64 9.17
N GLU A 108 5.48 -3.43 10.20
CA GLU A 108 4.14 -4.01 10.22
C GLU A 108 3.21 -3.30 9.23
N ALA A 109 2.80 -4.03 8.18
CA ALA A 109 1.79 -3.55 7.24
C ALA A 109 0.38 -3.58 7.86
N MET A 110 -0.40 -2.52 7.64
CA MET A 110 -1.80 -2.46 8.08
C MET A 110 -2.72 -3.27 7.18
N THR A 111 -2.45 -3.27 5.88
CA THR A 111 -3.19 -4.03 4.85
C THR A 111 -2.23 -4.77 3.96
N SER A 112 -2.78 -5.70 3.17
CA SER A 112 -2.05 -6.34 2.08
C SER A 112 -2.99 -6.39 0.87
N GLU A 113 -2.67 -5.59 -0.14
CA GLU A 113 -3.49 -5.42 -1.32
C GLU A 113 -2.77 -6.03 -2.54
N PRO A 114 -3.15 -7.26 -2.98
CA PRO A 114 -2.55 -7.88 -4.14
C PRO A 114 -2.97 -7.14 -5.41
N TYR A 115 -1.99 -6.68 -6.19
CA TYR A 115 -2.20 -6.05 -7.48
C TYR A 115 -2.00 -7.03 -8.61
N ALA A 116 -2.94 -7.02 -9.57
CA ALA A 116 -2.95 -7.90 -10.72
C ALA A 116 -3.44 -7.18 -11.99
N PHE A 117 -3.20 -7.80 -13.14
CA PHE A 117 -3.77 -7.33 -14.40
C PHE A 117 -5.23 -7.77 -14.51
N ALA A 118 -6.12 -6.83 -14.82
CA ALA A 118 -7.53 -7.11 -15.03
C ALA A 118 -7.83 -7.37 -16.51
N PHE A 119 -8.65 -8.38 -16.76
CA PHE A 119 -9.09 -8.83 -18.07
C PHE A 119 -10.61 -8.85 -18.16
N ALA A 120 -11.14 -8.85 -19.39
CA ALA A 120 -12.55 -9.13 -19.59
C ALA A 120 -12.87 -10.54 -19.05
N LYS A 121 -14.07 -10.70 -18.54
CA LYS A 121 -14.55 -11.99 -18.01
C LYS A 121 -14.46 -13.09 -19.07
N GLY A 122 -13.92 -14.24 -18.73
CA GLY A 122 -13.71 -15.36 -19.63
C GLY A 122 -12.56 -15.18 -20.64
N SER A 123 -11.64 -14.26 -20.39
CA SER A 123 -10.50 -14.02 -21.28
C SER A 123 -9.51 -15.19 -21.31
N SER A 124 -9.23 -15.74 -22.48
CA SER A 124 -8.21 -16.79 -22.67
C SER A 124 -6.76 -16.32 -22.48
N LEU A 125 -6.55 -15.00 -22.29
CA LEU A 125 -5.23 -14.45 -22.04
C LEU A 125 -4.76 -14.61 -20.60
N VAL A 126 -5.65 -14.89 -19.65
CA VAL A 126 -5.30 -14.99 -18.22
C VAL A 126 -4.24 -16.05 -17.98
N ASP A 127 -4.42 -17.25 -18.52
CA ASP A 127 -3.48 -18.36 -18.33
C ASP A 127 -2.12 -18.09 -18.96
N GLN A 128 -2.10 -17.48 -20.15
CA GLN A 128 -0.84 -17.13 -20.84
C GLN A 128 -0.07 -16.07 -20.07
N VAL A 129 -0.77 -15.05 -19.54
CA VAL A 129 -0.15 -14.00 -18.72
C VAL A 129 0.32 -14.57 -17.38
N ASN A 130 -0.44 -15.47 -16.76
CA ASN A 130 -0.01 -16.12 -15.52
C ASN A 130 1.27 -16.95 -15.69
N THR A 131 1.39 -17.68 -16.80
CA THR A 131 2.62 -18.42 -17.11
C THR A 131 3.82 -17.48 -17.23
N ALA A 132 3.69 -16.41 -18.01
CA ALA A 132 4.76 -15.42 -18.17
C ALA A 132 5.09 -14.69 -16.85
N LEU A 133 4.07 -14.31 -16.06
CA LEU A 133 4.28 -13.68 -14.76
C LEU A 133 5.02 -14.60 -13.78
N GLN A 134 4.70 -15.88 -13.77
CA GLN A 134 5.38 -16.84 -12.90
C GLN A 134 6.88 -16.90 -13.21
N GLU A 135 7.25 -16.94 -14.48
CA GLU A 135 8.65 -16.92 -14.92
C GLU A 135 9.35 -15.63 -14.49
N LEU A 136 8.72 -14.46 -14.75
CA LEU A 136 9.26 -13.13 -14.44
C LEU A 136 9.37 -12.86 -12.92
N LEU A 137 8.49 -13.44 -12.13
CA LEU A 137 8.57 -13.36 -10.67
C LEU A 137 9.69 -14.26 -10.13
N GLN A 138 9.85 -15.47 -10.68
CA GLN A 138 10.86 -16.42 -10.21
C GLN A 138 12.28 -16.01 -10.58
N ASP A 139 12.48 -15.39 -11.76
CA ASP A 139 13.81 -14.94 -12.22
C ASP A 139 14.20 -13.55 -11.66
N GLY A 140 13.33 -12.90 -10.87
CA GLY A 140 13.56 -11.60 -10.26
C GLY A 140 13.40 -10.42 -11.22
N THR A 141 12.90 -10.63 -12.44
CA THR A 141 12.71 -9.53 -13.42
C THR A 141 11.73 -8.48 -12.91
N VAL A 142 10.63 -8.92 -12.28
CA VAL A 142 9.64 -7.97 -11.72
C VAL A 142 10.28 -7.09 -10.65
N GLU A 143 11.00 -7.66 -9.71
CA GLU A 143 11.70 -6.90 -8.67
C GLU A 143 12.71 -5.90 -9.25
N LYS A 144 13.50 -6.30 -10.26
CA LYS A 144 14.44 -5.41 -10.94
C LYS A 144 13.76 -4.22 -11.60
N LEU A 145 12.58 -4.43 -12.20
CA LEU A 145 11.81 -3.34 -12.81
C LEU A 145 11.35 -2.32 -11.75
N PHE A 146 10.88 -2.77 -10.59
CA PHE A 146 10.53 -1.87 -9.49
C PHE A 146 11.75 -1.07 -9.01
N GLN A 147 12.91 -1.71 -8.88
CA GLN A 147 14.17 -1.05 -8.50
C GLN A 147 14.62 -0.03 -9.56
N GLU A 148 14.48 -0.35 -10.86
CA GLU A 148 14.85 0.54 -11.96
C GLU A 148 14.02 1.84 -11.97
N TYR A 149 12.75 1.74 -11.54
CA TYR A 149 11.85 2.90 -11.42
C TYR A 149 11.82 3.52 -10.02
N ASP A 150 12.77 3.15 -9.15
CA ASP A 150 12.91 3.64 -7.78
C ASP A 150 11.60 3.52 -6.97
N THR A 151 10.94 2.36 -7.11
CA THR A 151 9.69 2.04 -6.44
C THR A 151 9.84 0.84 -5.50
N VAL A 152 9.03 0.83 -4.44
CA VAL A 152 9.07 -0.26 -3.44
C VAL A 152 8.40 -1.51 -3.99
N TYR A 153 9.09 -2.63 -3.90
CA TYR A 153 8.56 -3.94 -4.29
C TYR A 153 8.31 -4.82 -3.07
N VAL A 154 7.09 -5.30 -2.93
CA VAL A 154 6.73 -6.36 -1.98
C VAL A 154 6.26 -7.57 -2.79
N SER A 155 6.99 -8.67 -2.67
CA SER A 155 6.72 -9.90 -3.41
C SER A 155 5.40 -10.54 -2.99
N PRO A 156 4.57 -11.00 -3.93
CA PRO A 156 3.42 -11.86 -3.63
C PRO A 156 3.80 -13.34 -3.43
N LEU A 157 5.06 -13.69 -3.66
CA LEU A 157 5.62 -15.04 -3.46
C LEU A 157 6.16 -15.14 -2.03
N SER A 158 5.32 -15.37 -1.05
CA SER A 158 5.72 -15.62 0.35
C SER A 158 5.25 -17.00 0.79
#